data_0048435394712cd599570c5d8af9ffbe
#
_entry.id   0048435394712cd599570c5d8af9ffbe
#
_cell.length_a   1.000
_cell.length_b   1.000
_cell.length_c   1.000
_cell.angle_alpha   90.00
_cell.angle_beta   90.00
_cell.angle_gamma   90.00
#
_symmetry.space_group_name_H-M   'P 1'
#
loop_
_entity.id
_entity.type
_entity.pdbx_description
1 polymer ?
#
loop_
_entity_poly.entity_id
_entity_poly.type
_entity_poly.pdbx_seq_one_letter_code
_entity_poly.pdbx_strand_id
1 'polypeptide(L)'
;MNRARGTLLIALLVGLAGCQKPATVGNPHFVLGEAWQAEGVWHYPFQSFELNATGLAAVYPKDHPALTTDGEVYDPAALTAAHQTLQLPAILRLTNLDTGLQTLVRINDRGPSNPARVLAVTPRVAALLQFPPAGVGRVRLEVLQAESRDAADNIQGGDAVRIDVSTAPRAAVQQESLAPPPGTRDGGRGAGPAPSARVVNEAVPVAATRVVRRLPESVTRVAAYPGTIWLRLGNFSRVEYARMQMARIGGLGAQIERVRNGRTIDYRVSMGPYSRVPDVDEAFR
;
A
#
# COMPACT_ATOMS: atom_id res chain seq x y z
N MET A 1 59.72 -21.28 -22.78
CA MET A 1 58.71 -20.33 -23.27
C MET A 1 57.28 -20.60 -22.72
N ASN A 2 57.08 -21.40 -21.65
CA ASN A 2 55.71 -21.80 -21.18
C ASN A 2 55.29 -21.22 -19.82
N ARG A 3 56.12 -20.38 -19.16
CA ARG A 3 55.76 -19.77 -17.84
C ARG A 3 55.02 -18.43 -17.96
N ALA A 4 55.11 -17.71 -19.06
CA ALA A 4 54.47 -16.43 -19.26
C ALA A 4 52.99 -16.53 -19.64
N ARG A 5 52.53 -17.67 -20.19
CA ARG A 5 51.14 -17.88 -20.58
C ARG A 5 50.20 -18.23 -19.40
N GLY A 6 50.74 -18.83 -18.33
CA GLY A 6 49.97 -19.18 -17.12
C GLY A 6 49.56 -17.99 -16.27
N THR A 7 50.45 -17.00 -16.15
CA THR A 7 50.23 -15.78 -15.34
C THR A 7 49.21 -14.83 -15.96
N LEU A 8 49.10 -14.81 -17.28
CA LEU A 8 48.11 -13.94 -17.98
C LEU A 8 46.67 -14.48 -17.86
N LEU A 9 46.49 -15.80 -17.78
CA LEU A 9 45.17 -16.44 -17.62
C LEU A 9 44.62 -16.29 -16.20
N ILE A 10 45.46 -16.28 -15.17
CA ILE A 10 45.05 -16.08 -13.78
C ILE A 10 44.67 -14.61 -13.52
N ALA A 11 45.38 -13.65 -14.15
CA ALA A 11 45.06 -12.22 -14.04
C ALA A 11 43.73 -11.86 -14.72
N LEU A 12 43.28 -12.61 -15.74
CA LEU A 12 42.00 -12.37 -16.42
C LEU A 12 40.80 -12.91 -15.63
N LEU A 13 40.97 -13.91 -14.77
CA LEU A 13 39.90 -14.48 -13.95
C LEU A 13 39.57 -13.64 -12.72
N VAL A 14 40.45 -12.81 -12.21
CA VAL A 14 40.21 -11.94 -11.04
C VAL A 14 39.44 -10.68 -11.43
N GLY A 15 39.39 -10.30 -12.71
CA GLY A 15 38.65 -9.12 -13.19
C GLY A 15 37.14 -9.26 -13.29
N LEU A 16 36.55 -10.44 -13.05
CA LEU A 16 35.11 -10.73 -13.14
C LEU A 16 34.37 -10.72 -11.78
N ALA A 17 35.01 -10.23 -10.72
CA ALA A 17 34.33 -9.87 -9.51
C ALA A 17 33.46 -8.61 -9.77
N GLY A 18 32.40 -8.80 -10.59
CA GLY A 18 31.48 -7.75 -10.98
C GLY A 18 30.90 -7.11 -9.75
N CYS A 19 30.78 -5.79 -9.72
CA CYS A 19 30.03 -5.01 -8.77
C CYS A 19 28.60 -5.55 -8.69
N GLN A 20 28.33 -6.44 -7.76
CA GLN A 20 26.96 -6.80 -7.44
C GLN A 20 26.31 -5.58 -6.79
N LYS A 21 25.34 -5.00 -7.50
CA LYS A 21 24.52 -3.92 -6.94
C LYS A 21 23.93 -4.43 -5.62
N PRO A 22 24.07 -3.69 -4.50
CA PRO A 22 23.55 -4.13 -3.22
C PRO A 22 22.05 -4.42 -3.35
N ALA A 23 21.59 -5.52 -2.80
CA ALA A 23 20.18 -5.88 -2.82
C ALA A 23 19.37 -4.78 -2.11
N THR A 24 18.33 -4.29 -2.75
CA THR A 24 17.40 -3.35 -2.11
C THR A 24 16.70 -4.07 -0.97
N VAL A 25 16.81 -3.54 0.24
CA VAL A 25 16.14 -4.08 1.43
C VAL A 25 14.85 -3.29 1.64
N GLY A 26 13.72 -3.99 1.68
CA GLY A 26 12.43 -3.41 2.01
C GLY A 26 12.25 -3.24 3.52
N ASN A 27 11.52 -2.20 3.92
CA ASN A 27 11.05 -1.99 5.29
C ASN A 27 9.55 -1.66 5.28
N PRO A 28 8.69 -2.65 5.06
CA PRO A 28 7.26 -2.45 4.96
C PRO A 28 6.67 -1.82 6.22
N HIS A 29 5.82 -0.80 6.05
CA HIS A 29 5.16 -0.10 7.15
C HIS A 29 3.79 0.45 6.71
N PHE A 30 2.93 0.72 7.68
CA PHE A 30 1.64 1.35 7.41
C PHE A 30 1.84 2.81 7.01
N VAL A 31 1.17 3.23 5.92
CA VAL A 31 1.21 4.60 5.41
C VAL A 31 -0.22 5.07 5.11
N LEU A 32 -0.64 6.13 5.77
CA LEU A 32 -1.77 6.92 5.30
C LEU A 32 -1.28 7.97 4.30
N GLY A 33 -0.20 8.62 4.63
CA GLY A 33 0.47 9.63 3.82
C GLY A 33 -0.21 11.01 3.87
N GLU A 34 0.52 12.00 3.40
CA GLU A 34 0.05 13.37 3.28
C GLU A 34 -0.60 13.62 1.90
N ALA A 35 -1.27 14.80 1.76
CA ALA A 35 -1.76 15.24 0.47
C ALA A 35 -0.59 15.40 -0.52
N TRP A 36 -0.79 14.95 -1.74
CA TRP A 36 0.21 15.02 -2.79
C TRP A 36 -0.41 15.49 -4.11
N GLN A 37 0.39 16.05 -4.99
CA GLN A 37 -0.06 16.59 -6.25
C GLN A 37 0.58 15.86 -7.44
N ALA A 38 -0.21 15.51 -8.43
CA ALA A 38 0.24 15.01 -9.72
C ALA A 38 -0.59 15.59 -10.84
N GLU A 39 0.05 15.98 -11.94
CA GLU A 39 -0.60 16.57 -13.13
C GLU A 39 -1.62 17.67 -12.78
N GLY A 40 -1.29 18.53 -11.81
CA GLY A 40 -2.13 19.63 -11.36
C GLY A 40 -3.29 19.25 -10.45
N VAL A 41 -3.52 17.97 -10.18
CA VAL A 41 -4.59 17.47 -9.32
C VAL A 41 -4.04 17.12 -7.93
N TRP A 42 -4.71 17.62 -6.88
CA TRP A 42 -4.41 17.27 -5.50
C TRP A 42 -5.13 15.99 -5.10
N HIS A 43 -4.38 15.05 -4.51
CA HIS A 43 -4.87 13.81 -3.95
C HIS A 43 -4.75 13.87 -2.43
N TYR A 44 -5.84 13.53 -1.73
CA TYR A 44 -5.92 13.55 -0.26
C TYR A 44 -6.09 12.12 0.24
N PRO A 45 -5.03 11.47 0.71
CA PRO A 45 -5.13 10.13 1.28
C PRO A 45 -6.04 10.10 2.50
N PHE A 46 -6.86 9.08 2.59
CA PHE A 46 -7.75 8.84 3.73
C PHE A 46 -8.00 7.35 3.92
N GLN A 47 -8.24 6.96 5.16
CA GLN A 47 -8.55 5.58 5.47
C GLN A 47 -9.96 5.24 4.99
N SER A 48 -10.09 4.22 4.14
CA SER A 48 -11.36 3.75 3.62
C SER A 48 -11.37 2.24 3.50
N PHE A 49 -12.38 1.62 4.12
CA PHE A 49 -12.60 0.18 4.08
C PHE A 49 -13.84 -0.22 3.29
N GLU A 50 -14.55 0.75 2.72
CA GLU A 50 -15.83 0.53 2.02
C GLU A 50 -15.79 1.00 0.56
N LEU A 51 -14.58 1.31 0.05
CA LEU A 51 -14.44 1.79 -1.32
C LEU A 51 -14.89 0.70 -2.30
N ASN A 52 -15.90 1.02 -3.11
CA ASN A 52 -16.31 0.27 -4.27
C ASN A 52 -16.45 1.24 -5.44
N ALA A 53 -15.57 1.11 -6.43
CA ALA A 53 -15.52 2.05 -7.54
C ALA A 53 -15.21 1.33 -8.85
N THR A 54 -15.50 1.99 -9.96
CA THR A 54 -15.08 1.58 -11.30
C THR A 54 -14.22 2.65 -11.92
N GLY A 55 -13.30 2.23 -12.80
CA GLY A 55 -12.42 3.17 -13.48
C GLY A 55 -11.47 2.46 -14.44
N LEU A 56 -10.47 3.20 -14.89
CA LEU A 56 -9.40 2.68 -15.74
C LEU A 56 -8.18 2.35 -14.88
N ALA A 57 -7.63 1.14 -15.04
CA ALA A 57 -6.36 0.76 -14.45
C ALA A 57 -5.29 0.66 -15.54
N ALA A 58 -4.10 1.21 -15.27
CA ALA A 58 -2.93 1.10 -16.14
C ALA A 58 -1.91 0.10 -15.58
N VAL A 59 -1.01 -0.39 -16.42
CA VAL A 59 0.15 -1.16 -15.98
C VAL A 59 1.22 -0.19 -15.49
N TYR A 60 1.96 -0.54 -14.43
CA TYR A 60 3.12 0.22 -13.97
C TYR A 60 4.13 0.50 -15.09
N PRO A 61 4.76 1.68 -15.10
CA PRO A 61 5.84 1.96 -16.02
C PRO A 61 7.05 1.03 -15.75
N LYS A 62 7.87 0.80 -16.77
CA LYS A 62 9.04 -0.11 -16.68
C LYS A 62 10.14 0.43 -15.75
N ASP A 63 10.20 1.74 -15.58
CA ASP A 63 11.16 2.49 -14.76
C ASP A 63 10.66 2.75 -13.33
N HIS A 64 9.74 1.93 -12.84
CA HIS A 64 9.22 2.03 -11.47
C HIS A 64 10.38 1.97 -10.45
N PRO A 65 10.35 2.79 -9.39
CA PRO A 65 11.33 2.74 -8.30
C PRO A 65 11.44 1.35 -7.68
N ALA A 66 12.61 1.04 -7.13
CA ALA A 66 12.86 -0.26 -6.50
C ALA A 66 12.06 -0.47 -5.20
N LEU A 67 11.62 0.61 -4.55
CA LEU A 67 10.76 0.58 -3.36
C LEU A 67 9.41 1.22 -3.68
N THR A 68 8.36 0.65 -3.10
CA THR A 68 7.01 1.20 -3.09
C THR A 68 6.84 2.21 -1.95
N THR A 69 5.76 2.95 -1.94
CA THR A 69 5.49 3.98 -0.92
C THR A 69 5.40 3.41 0.49
N ASP A 70 4.92 2.18 0.68
CA ASP A 70 4.90 1.53 1.99
C ASP A 70 6.22 0.84 2.37
N GLY A 71 7.28 1.02 1.57
CA GLY A 71 8.62 0.49 1.83
C GLY A 71 8.81 -0.98 1.42
N GLU A 72 7.87 -1.59 0.70
CA GLU A 72 8.09 -2.91 0.10
C GLU A 72 9.05 -2.81 -1.10
N VAL A 73 9.75 -3.90 -1.39
CA VAL A 73 10.51 -4.01 -2.65
C VAL A 73 9.52 -4.25 -3.79
N TYR A 74 9.59 -3.41 -4.83
CA TYR A 74 8.78 -3.59 -6.03
C TYR A 74 9.11 -4.90 -6.73
N ASP A 75 8.10 -5.73 -6.96
CA ASP A 75 8.20 -6.98 -7.69
C ASP A 75 7.12 -7.02 -8.80
N PRO A 76 7.50 -6.94 -10.08
CA PRO A 76 6.55 -6.97 -11.19
C PRO A 76 5.77 -8.28 -11.30
N ALA A 77 6.23 -9.35 -10.62
CA ALA A 77 5.55 -10.64 -10.55
C ALA A 77 4.61 -10.76 -9.34
N ALA A 78 4.60 -9.81 -8.43
CA ALA A 78 3.69 -9.80 -7.29
C ALA A 78 2.28 -9.31 -7.67
N LEU A 79 1.28 -9.69 -6.86
CA LEU A 79 -0.10 -9.22 -7.01
C LEU A 79 -0.29 -7.89 -6.27
N THR A 80 0.37 -6.83 -6.75
CA THR A 80 0.34 -5.52 -6.14
C THR A 80 -0.12 -4.42 -7.09
N ALA A 81 -0.52 -3.29 -6.50
CA ALA A 81 -0.99 -2.14 -7.26
C ALA A 81 -0.78 -0.83 -6.46
N ALA A 82 -0.84 0.32 -7.16
CA ALA A 82 -0.89 1.65 -6.58
C ALA A 82 -2.29 2.23 -6.65
N HIS A 83 -2.69 2.97 -5.59
CA HIS A 83 -3.92 3.75 -5.54
C HIS A 83 -3.63 5.16 -5.03
N GLN A 84 -4.38 6.15 -5.55
CA GLN A 84 -4.10 7.56 -5.28
C GLN A 84 -4.35 7.97 -3.84
N THR A 85 -5.33 7.38 -3.14
CA THR A 85 -5.80 7.90 -1.85
C THR A 85 -6.02 6.85 -0.75
N LEU A 86 -6.03 5.54 -1.06
CA LEU A 86 -6.22 4.50 -0.04
C LEU A 86 -5.05 4.45 0.95
N GLN A 87 -5.31 4.00 2.17
CA GLN A 87 -4.26 3.59 3.11
C GLN A 87 -3.41 2.46 2.52
N LEU A 88 -2.15 2.40 2.93
CA LEU A 88 -1.21 1.35 2.55
C LEU A 88 -0.78 0.55 3.80
N PRO A 89 -0.93 -0.76 3.81
CA PRO A 89 -1.55 -1.57 2.76
C PRO A 89 -3.08 -1.55 2.79
N ALA A 90 -3.67 -1.89 1.63
CA ALA A 90 -5.07 -2.29 1.53
C ALA A 90 -5.18 -3.53 0.63
N ILE A 91 -6.19 -4.34 0.82
CA ILE A 91 -6.48 -5.49 -0.04
C ILE A 91 -7.73 -5.21 -0.85
N LEU A 92 -7.62 -5.33 -2.16
CA LEU A 92 -8.73 -5.14 -3.09
C LEU A 92 -9.08 -6.45 -3.79
N ARG A 93 -10.38 -6.64 -4.04
CA ARG A 93 -10.85 -7.47 -5.14
C ARG A 93 -10.86 -6.61 -6.40
N LEU A 94 -10.08 -6.99 -7.39
CA LEU A 94 -9.99 -6.30 -8.67
C LEU A 94 -10.63 -7.15 -9.76
N THR A 95 -11.62 -6.59 -10.46
CA THR A 95 -12.35 -7.26 -11.55
C THR A 95 -12.11 -6.51 -12.84
N ASN A 96 -11.65 -7.20 -13.88
CA ASN A 96 -11.66 -6.67 -15.23
C ASN A 96 -13.09 -6.76 -15.78
N LEU A 97 -13.71 -5.63 -16.11
CA LEU A 97 -15.09 -5.55 -16.54
C LEU A 97 -15.30 -6.10 -17.96
N ASP A 98 -14.25 -6.15 -18.78
CA ASP A 98 -14.32 -6.67 -20.15
C ASP A 98 -14.30 -8.19 -20.19
N THR A 99 -13.55 -8.83 -19.31
CA THR A 99 -13.35 -10.29 -19.28
C THR A 99 -14.11 -10.98 -18.17
N GLY A 100 -14.53 -10.25 -17.13
CA GLY A 100 -15.10 -10.79 -15.91
C GLY A 100 -14.09 -11.49 -14.99
N LEU A 101 -12.81 -11.45 -15.31
CA LEU A 101 -11.76 -12.06 -14.47
C LEU A 101 -11.52 -11.20 -13.21
N GLN A 102 -11.37 -11.85 -12.08
CA GLN A 102 -11.10 -11.20 -10.78
C GLN A 102 -9.91 -11.86 -10.10
N THR A 103 -9.15 -11.04 -9.39
CA THR A 103 -8.10 -11.49 -8.48
C THR A 103 -8.01 -10.56 -7.28
N LEU A 104 -7.30 -10.99 -6.23
CA LEU A 104 -6.96 -10.13 -5.10
C LEU A 104 -5.65 -9.42 -5.41
N VAL A 105 -5.59 -8.12 -5.06
CA VAL A 105 -4.39 -7.32 -5.18
C VAL A 105 -4.13 -6.55 -3.88
N ARG A 106 -2.87 -6.39 -3.53
CA ARG A 106 -2.43 -5.59 -2.41
C ARG A 106 -2.05 -4.20 -2.91
N ILE A 107 -2.65 -3.19 -2.32
CA ILE A 107 -2.25 -1.81 -2.54
C ILE A 107 -1.10 -1.52 -1.58
N ASN A 108 0.07 -1.28 -2.13
CA ASN A 108 1.30 -1.00 -1.39
C ASN A 108 2.03 0.25 -1.89
N ASP A 109 1.44 0.91 -2.89
CA ASP A 109 2.07 2.07 -3.48
C ASP A 109 1.10 3.21 -3.76
N ARG A 110 1.65 4.41 -3.97
CA ARG A 110 0.94 5.65 -4.27
C ARG A 110 0.97 5.95 -5.77
N GLY A 111 -0.15 6.32 -6.33
CA GLY A 111 -0.32 6.58 -7.74
C GLY A 111 -1.60 5.94 -8.31
N PRO A 112 -1.79 5.93 -9.62
CA PRO A 112 -0.95 6.53 -10.66
C PRO A 112 -0.99 8.08 -10.64
N SER A 113 0.02 8.71 -11.27
CA SER A 113 0.06 10.17 -11.42
C SER A 113 -1.02 10.68 -12.36
N ASN A 114 -1.38 9.91 -13.39
CA ASN A 114 -2.43 10.25 -14.33
C ASN A 114 -3.81 10.19 -13.63
N PRO A 115 -4.52 11.31 -13.46
CA PRO A 115 -5.79 11.35 -12.73
C PRO A 115 -6.95 10.67 -13.48
N ALA A 116 -6.82 10.40 -14.79
CA ALA A 116 -7.77 9.58 -15.54
C ALA A 116 -7.63 8.06 -15.26
N ARG A 117 -6.73 7.67 -14.38
CA ARG A 117 -6.53 6.28 -13.96
C ARG A 117 -6.77 6.17 -12.46
N VAL A 118 -7.57 5.20 -12.04
CA VAL A 118 -7.85 4.95 -10.61
C VAL A 118 -6.81 4.06 -9.96
N LEU A 119 -6.11 3.26 -10.77
CA LEU A 119 -5.18 2.24 -10.29
C LEU A 119 -4.00 2.07 -11.26
N ALA A 120 -2.81 1.78 -10.74
CA ALA A 120 -1.72 1.19 -11.50
C ALA A 120 -1.44 -0.21 -10.96
N VAL A 121 -1.34 -1.20 -11.85
CA VAL A 121 -1.17 -2.61 -11.48
C VAL A 121 0.15 -3.16 -11.99
N THR A 122 0.70 -4.17 -11.31
CA THR A 122 1.88 -4.88 -11.80
C THR A 122 1.60 -5.61 -13.12
N PRO A 123 2.63 -5.87 -13.94
CA PRO A 123 2.50 -6.66 -15.16
C PRO A 123 1.84 -8.03 -14.92
N ARG A 124 2.11 -8.65 -13.76
CA ARG A 124 1.48 -9.94 -13.39
C ARG A 124 -0.02 -9.83 -13.23
N VAL A 125 -0.50 -8.83 -12.51
CA VAL A 125 -1.95 -8.58 -12.34
C VAL A 125 -2.60 -8.32 -13.69
N ALA A 126 -2.00 -7.49 -14.54
CA ALA A 126 -2.51 -7.21 -15.88
C ALA A 126 -2.62 -8.48 -16.74
N ALA A 127 -1.61 -9.35 -16.69
CA ALA A 127 -1.61 -10.62 -17.41
C ALA A 127 -2.72 -11.56 -16.91
N LEU A 128 -2.90 -11.72 -15.59
CA LEU A 128 -3.94 -12.56 -14.99
C LEU A 128 -5.35 -12.08 -15.34
N LEU A 129 -5.56 -10.78 -15.37
CA LEU A 129 -6.84 -10.17 -15.69
C LEU A 129 -7.04 -9.99 -17.21
N GLN A 130 -6.05 -10.36 -18.04
CA GLN A 130 -6.08 -10.25 -19.50
C GLN A 130 -6.34 -8.79 -19.94
N PHE A 131 -5.53 -7.85 -19.45
CA PHE A 131 -5.58 -6.48 -19.95
C PHE A 131 -5.21 -6.45 -21.44
N PRO A 132 -5.80 -5.52 -22.21
CA PRO A 132 -5.45 -5.39 -23.63
C PRO A 132 -3.99 -4.96 -23.80
N PRO A 133 -3.38 -5.17 -25.00
CA PRO A 133 -1.98 -4.82 -25.26
C PRO A 133 -1.62 -3.34 -25.00
N ALA A 134 -2.61 -2.45 -25.06
CA ALA A 134 -2.44 -1.04 -24.71
C ALA A 134 -2.15 -0.82 -23.20
N GLY A 135 -2.23 -1.86 -22.37
CA GLY A 135 -1.89 -1.82 -20.96
C GLY A 135 -2.90 -1.08 -20.08
N VAL A 136 -4.11 -0.82 -20.58
CA VAL A 136 -5.18 -0.16 -19.82
C VAL A 136 -6.45 -1.01 -19.87
N GLY A 137 -6.96 -1.36 -18.68
CA GLY A 137 -8.17 -2.15 -18.52
C GLY A 137 -9.28 -1.38 -17.79
N ARG A 138 -10.54 -1.71 -18.12
CA ARG A 138 -11.71 -1.23 -17.39
C ARG A 138 -11.90 -2.13 -16.16
N VAL A 139 -11.88 -1.55 -14.97
CA VAL A 139 -11.90 -2.33 -13.73
C VAL A 139 -12.96 -1.88 -12.77
N ARG A 140 -13.41 -2.82 -11.94
CA ARG A 140 -14.05 -2.56 -10.66
C ARG A 140 -13.08 -2.93 -9.57
N LEU A 141 -12.95 -2.04 -8.59
CA LEU A 141 -12.16 -2.24 -7.39
C LEU A 141 -13.09 -2.21 -6.17
N GLU A 142 -12.91 -3.16 -5.28
CA GLU A 142 -13.67 -3.31 -4.04
C GLU A 142 -12.70 -3.59 -2.91
N VAL A 143 -12.68 -2.71 -1.89
CA VAL A 143 -11.83 -2.91 -0.70
C VAL A 143 -12.42 -4.04 0.13
N LEU A 144 -11.58 -5.01 0.48
CA LEU A 144 -11.92 -6.09 1.40
C LEU A 144 -11.53 -5.64 2.81
N GLN A 145 -12.53 -5.28 3.60
CA GLN A 145 -12.34 -4.62 4.90
C GLN A 145 -11.55 -5.48 5.89
N ALA A 146 -11.93 -6.74 6.07
CA ALA A 146 -11.27 -7.64 7.02
C ALA A 146 -9.83 -7.87 6.64
N GLU A 147 -9.58 -8.23 5.37
CA GLU A 147 -8.25 -8.50 4.84
C GLU A 147 -7.35 -7.26 4.84
N SER A 148 -7.93 -6.08 4.62
CA SER A 148 -7.17 -4.81 4.67
C SER A 148 -6.76 -4.45 6.09
N ARG A 149 -7.62 -4.67 7.08
CA ARG A 149 -7.28 -4.48 8.50
C ARG A 149 -6.19 -5.46 8.93
N ASP A 150 -6.38 -6.74 8.61
CA ASP A 150 -5.41 -7.79 8.90
C ASP A 150 -4.03 -7.48 8.28
N ALA A 151 -4.02 -7.00 7.03
CA ALA A 151 -2.78 -6.58 6.36
C ALA A 151 -2.11 -5.38 7.04
N ALA A 152 -2.88 -4.41 7.53
CA ALA A 152 -2.37 -3.25 8.26
C ALA A 152 -1.84 -3.63 9.65
N ASP A 153 -2.54 -4.49 10.38
CA ASP A 153 -2.17 -4.93 11.72
C ASP A 153 -0.90 -5.80 11.71
N ASN A 154 -0.71 -6.59 10.65
CA ASN A 154 0.47 -7.43 10.47
C ASN A 154 1.74 -6.63 10.07
N ILE A 155 1.60 -5.40 9.60
CA ILE A 155 2.71 -4.47 9.36
C ILE A 155 2.91 -3.59 10.59
N GLN A 156 3.76 -4.01 11.50
CA GLN A 156 4.12 -3.19 12.65
C GLN A 156 5.15 -2.13 12.25
N GLY A 157 4.88 -0.87 12.55
CA GLY A 157 5.78 0.26 12.33
C GLY A 157 5.24 1.21 11.27
N GLY A 158 5.71 2.36 11.16
CA GLY A 158 5.16 3.50 10.44
C GLY A 158 4.56 4.48 11.43
N ASP A 159 3.60 5.26 11.02
CA ASP A 159 2.99 6.34 11.82
C ASP A 159 2.13 5.85 13.01
N ALA A 160 2.20 4.57 13.36
CA ALA A 160 1.65 4.10 14.62
C ALA A 160 2.36 4.81 15.76
N VAL A 161 1.65 5.70 16.44
CA VAL A 161 2.11 6.31 17.70
C VAL A 161 2.55 5.15 18.58
N ARG A 162 3.87 5.02 18.76
CA ARG A 162 4.42 4.14 19.78
C ARG A 162 3.96 4.74 21.11
N ILE A 163 2.89 4.18 21.66
CA ILE A 163 2.64 4.37 23.07
C ILE A 163 3.77 3.61 23.74
N ASP A 164 4.84 4.30 24.11
CA ASP A 164 5.83 3.78 25.02
C ASP A 164 5.09 3.51 26.34
N VAL A 165 4.59 2.30 26.44
CA VAL A 165 4.17 1.78 27.73
C VAL A 165 5.47 1.56 28.50
N SER A 166 5.98 2.64 29.09
CA SER A 166 6.99 2.50 30.12
C SER A 166 6.34 1.65 31.19
N THR A 167 6.77 0.38 31.30
CA THR A 167 6.47 -0.41 32.48
C THR A 167 6.91 0.45 33.65
N ALA A 168 5.94 0.89 34.46
CA ALA A 168 6.25 1.62 35.69
C ALA A 168 7.35 0.83 36.41
N PRO A 169 8.44 1.49 36.86
CA PRO A 169 9.47 0.80 37.58
C PRO A 169 8.76 0.07 38.72
N ARG A 170 8.94 -1.25 38.80
CA ARG A 170 8.49 -2.02 39.94
C ARG A 170 9.16 -1.38 41.13
N ALA A 171 8.45 -0.47 41.81
CA ALA A 171 8.85 0.02 43.09
C ALA A 171 9.14 -1.23 43.93
N ALA A 172 10.38 -1.36 44.40
CA ALA A 172 10.70 -2.44 45.31
C ALA A 172 9.71 -2.31 46.46
N VAL A 173 8.85 -3.32 46.58
CA VAL A 173 7.96 -3.42 47.74
C VAL A 173 8.89 -3.60 48.90
N GLN A 174 9.13 -2.54 49.66
CA GLN A 174 9.80 -2.63 50.94
C GLN A 174 8.81 -3.40 51.82
N GLN A 175 9.11 -4.68 52.03
CA GLN A 175 8.46 -5.45 53.10
C GLN A 175 8.89 -4.81 54.42
N GLU A 176 8.05 -3.97 54.96
CA GLU A 176 8.18 -3.52 56.31
C GLU A 176 7.87 -4.72 57.21
N SER A 177 8.93 -5.25 57.83
CA SER A 177 8.82 -6.38 58.76
C SER A 177 8.16 -5.81 60.01
N LEU A 178 6.89 -6.11 60.21
CA LEU A 178 6.18 -5.78 61.46
C LEU A 178 6.89 -6.51 62.59
N ALA A 179 7.20 -5.75 63.65
CA ALA A 179 7.84 -6.31 64.88
C ALA A 179 6.95 -7.47 65.42
N PRO A 180 7.58 -8.60 65.80
CA PRO A 180 6.82 -9.73 66.34
C PRO A 180 6.16 -9.33 67.67
N PRO A 181 4.96 -9.85 67.97
CA PRO A 181 4.30 -9.57 69.24
C PRO A 181 5.14 -10.03 70.43
N PRO A 182 5.10 -9.35 71.55
CA PRO A 182 5.94 -9.65 72.69
C PRO A 182 5.62 -11.05 73.23
N GLY A 183 6.64 -11.95 73.20
CA GLY A 183 6.53 -13.32 73.76
C GLY A 183 6.94 -14.45 72.84
N THR A 184 7.28 -14.20 71.54
CA THR A 184 7.77 -15.23 70.61
C THR A 184 9.30 -15.26 70.60
N ARG A 185 9.90 -16.44 70.82
CA ARG A 185 11.35 -16.68 70.70
C ARG A 185 11.73 -16.86 69.25
N ASP A 186 12.70 -16.07 68.75
CA ASP A 186 13.28 -16.22 67.42
C ASP A 186 13.99 -17.57 67.26
N GLY A 187 13.44 -18.42 66.42
CA GLY A 187 14.14 -19.56 65.87
C GLY A 187 15.02 -19.12 64.72
N GLY A 188 16.29 -18.84 65.00
CA GLY A 188 17.25 -18.42 63.99
C GLY A 188 17.39 -19.41 62.84
N ARG A 189 16.97 -18.98 61.64
CA ARG A 189 17.43 -19.54 60.38
C ARG A 189 18.28 -18.50 59.68
N GLY A 190 19.58 -18.83 59.57
CA GLY A 190 20.55 -18.01 58.89
C GLY A 190 20.12 -17.66 57.45
N ALA A 191 20.12 -16.39 57.14
CA ALA A 191 19.96 -15.91 55.78
C ALA A 191 21.22 -16.27 54.98
N GLY A 192 21.08 -17.20 54.04
CA GLY A 192 22.09 -17.41 53.01
C GLY A 192 22.18 -16.22 52.06
N PRO A 193 23.36 -15.94 51.46
CA PRO A 193 23.54 -14.84 50.58
C PRO A 193 22.59 -14.92 49.37
N ALA A 194 21.86 -13.83 49.09
CA ALA A 194 20.99 -13.71 47.93
C ALA A 194 21.82 -13.91 46.64
N PRO A 195 21.33 -14.70 45.68
CA PRO A 195 22.00 -14.83 44.39
C PRO A 195 22.02 -13.47 43.68
N SER A 196 23.23 -12.99 43.36
CA SER A 196 23.45 -11.81 42.54
C SER A 196 22.70 -11.95 41.18
N ALA A 197 21.79 -11.07 40.91
CA ALA A 197 21.13 -11.00 39.62
C ALA A 197 22.19 -10.76 38.53
N ARG A 198 22.39 -11.79 37.71
CA ARG A 198 23.22 -11.70 36.50
C ARG A 198 22.49 -10.78 35.55
N VAL A 199 23.05 -9.61 35.30
CA VAL A 199 22.59 -8.72 34.21
C VAL A 199 22.87 -9.49 32.92
N VAL A 200 21.84 -10.10 32.37
CA VAL A 200 21.89 -10.59 31.02
C VAL A 200 21.85 -9.37 30.13
N ASN A 201 22.96 -9.05 29.48
CA ASN A 201 22.98 -8.09 28.38
C ASN A 201 21.99 -8.60 27.35
N GLU A 202 20.84 -7.97 27.30
CA GLU A 202 19.83 -8.21 26.28
C GLU A 202 20.46 -7.83 24.94
N ALA A 203 20.71 -8.87 24.12
CA ALA A 203 21.17 -8.68 22.76
C ALA A 203 20.19 -7.75 22.05
N VAL A 204 20.72 -6.66 21.50
CA VAL A 204 19.97 -5.76 20.63
C VAL A 204 19.22 -6.61 19.60
N PRO A 205 17.89 -6.57 19.54
CA PRO A 205 17.17 -7.39 18.59
C PRO A 205 17.61 -6.96 17.19
N VAL A 206 18.27 -7.88 16.48
CA VAL A 206 18.48 -7.76 15.04
C VAL A 206 17.09 -7.57 14.45
N ALA A 207 16.86 -6.44 13.81
CA ALA A 207 15.58 -6.12 13.20
C ALA A 207 15.18 -7.30 12.30
N ALA A 208 14.21 -8.07 12.74
CA ALA A 208 13.68 -9.17 11.95
C ALA A 208 13.14 -8.54 10.65
N THR A 209 13.72 -8.93 9.52
CA THR A 209 13.24 -8.50 8.20
C THR A 209 11.79 -8.91 8.10
N ARG A 210 10.89 -7.94 8.09
CA ARG A 210 9.45 -8.18 8.05
C ARG A 210 9.09 -8.74 6.69
N VAL A 211 8.68 -9.98 6.65
CA VAL A 211 8.27 -10.66 5.42
C VAL A 211 6.79 -10.37 5.21
N VAL A 212 6.49 -9.56 4.21
CA VAL A 212 5.11 -9.35 3.78
C VAL A 212 4.59 -10.65 3.17
N ARG A 213 3.44 -11.11 3.67
CA ARG A 213 2.79 -12.30 3.13
C ARG A 213 2.29 -12.02 1.71
N ARG A 214 2.80 -12.74 0.72
CA ARG A 214 2.30 -12.66 -0.66
C ARG A 214 0.86 -13.19 -0.73
N LEU A 215 0.04 -12.50 -1.52
CA LEU A 215 -1.31 -12.98 -1.81
C LEU A 215 -1.23 -14.26 -2.67
N PRO A 216 -2.14 -15.23 -2.44
CA PRO A 216 -2.24 -16.41 -3.28
C PRO A 216 -2.69 -16.01 -4.70
N GLU A 217 -2.06 -16.60 -5.69
CA GLU A 217 -2.44 -16.38 -7.07
C GLU A 217 -3.71 -17.17 -7.40
N SER A 218 -4.85 -16.51 -7.26
CA SER A 218 -6.16 -17.07 -7.57
C SER A 218 -6.91 -16.16 -8.52
N VAL A 219 -7.48 -16.73 -9.56
CA VAL A 219 -8.33 -16.02 -10.53
C VAL A 219 -9.69 -16.68 -10.57
N THR A 220 -10.73 -15.88 -10.37
CA THR A 220 -12.11 -16.31 -10.52
C THR A 220 -12.75 -15.56 -11.68
N ARG A 221 -13.89 -16.02 -12.16
CA ARG A 221 -14.62 -15.37 -13.25
C ARG A 221 -16.06 -15.10 -12.84
N VAL A 222 -16.50 -13.88 -13.12
CA VAL A 222 -17.89 -13.44 -13.02
C VAL A 222 -18.39 -12.98 -14.39
N ALA A 223 -19.66 -12.63 -14.49
CA ALA A 223 -20.20 -12.07 -15.73
C ALA A 223 -19.44 -10.78 -16.11
N ALA A 224 -19.02 -10.69 -17.36
CA ALA A 224 -18.42 -9.48 -17.90
C ALA A 224 -19.48 -8.37 -17.99
N TYR A 225 -19.10 -7.15 -17.60
CA TYR A 225 -19.98 -5.99 -17.66
C TYR A 225 -19.17 -4.73 -18.05
N PRO A 226 -18.80 -4.62 -19.33
CA PRO A 226 -17.85 -3.58 -19.77
C PRO A 226 -18.38 -2.15 -19.57
N GLY A 227 -19.67 -1.91 -19.68
CA GLY A 227 -20.25 -0.58 -19.53
C GLY A 227 -19.69 0.47 -20.49
N THR A 228 -20.04 1.73 -20.27
CA THR A 228 -19.48 2.91 -20.95
C THR A 228 -18.53 3.67 -20.03
N ILE A 229 -17.57 4.37 -20.61
CA ILE A 229 -16.58 5.15 -19.87
C ILE A 229 -17.07 6.60 -19.78
N TRP A 230 -16.96 7.17 -18.58
CA TRP A 230 -17.28 8.57 -18.31
C TRP A 230 -16.08 9.24 -17.65
N LEU A 231 -15.68 10.39 -18.15
CA LEU A 231 -14.68 11.23 -17.52
C LEU A 231 -15.36 12.11 -16.48
N ARG A 232 -15.02 11.92 -15.20
CA ARG A 232 -15.56 12.71 -14.09
C ARG A 232 -14.73 13.97 -13.91
N LEU A 233 -15.38 15.12 -14.07
CA LEU A 233 -14.74 16.45 -14.04
C LEU A 233 -14.93 17.19 -12.72
N GLY A 234 -15.68 16.60 -11.79
CA GLY A 234 -15.88 17.10 -10.43
C GLY A 234 -17.24 16.77 -9.84
N ASN A 235 -17.32 16.89 -8.51
CA ASN A 235 -18.56 16.87 -7.73
C ASN A 235 -18.68 18.21 -6.99
N PHE A 236 -19.83 18.83 -7.04
CA PHE A 236 -20.09 20.15 -6.49
C PHE A 236 -21.35 20.13 -5.60
N SER A 237 -21.30 20.78 -4.45
CA SER A 237 -22.45 20.93 -3.56
C SER A 237 -23.50 21.90 -4.09
N ARG A 238 -23.16 22.73 -5.07
CA ARG A 238 -24.05 23.71 -5.68
C ARG A 238 -24.01 23.60 -7.20
N VAL A 239 -25.19 23.72 -7.83
CA VAL A 239 -25.33 23.63 -9.28
C VAL A 239 -24.59 24.74 -10.03
N GLU A 240 -24.45 25.91 -9.40
CA GLU A 240 -23.75 27.06 -10.00
C GLU A 240 -22.28 26.72 -10.28
N TYR A 241 -21.59 26.06 -9.34
CA TYR A 241 -20.20 25.63 -9.51
C TYR A 241 -20.06 24.54 -10.59
N ALA A 242 -21.02 23.62 -10.65
CA ALA A 242 -21.07 22.63 -11.72
C ALA A 242 -21.23 23.29 -13.10
N ARG A 243 -22.09 24.32 -13.21
CA ARG A 243 -22.27 25.10 -14.45
C ARG A 243 -21.00 25.87 -14.82
N MET A 244 -20.32 26.46 -13.83
CA MET A 244 -19.04 27.16 -14.08
C MET A 244 -17.99 26.18 -14.62
N GLN A 245 -17.93 24.96 -14.06
CA GLN A 245 -17.03 23.92 -14.56
C GLN A 245 -17.36 23.52 -15.99
N MET A 246 -18.66 23.31 -16.31
CA MET A 246 -19.07 23.04 -17.69
C MET A 246 -18.67 24.14 -18.67
N ALA A 247 -18.83 25.41 -18.27
CA ALA A 247 -18.45 26.55 -19.12
C ALA A 247 -16.93 26.57 -19.41
N ARG A 248 -16.09 26.19 -18.44
CA ARG A 248 -14.62 26.13 -18.60
C ARG A 248 -14.18 25.09 -19.62
N ILE A 249 -14.88 23.98 -19.74
CA ILE A 249 -14.53 22.86 -20.65
C ILE A 249 -15.21 22.99 -22.02
N GLY A 250 -15.84 24.12 -22.30
CA GLY A 250 -16.49 24.37 -23.59
C GLY A 250 -17.76 23.56 -23.88
N GLY A 251 -18.30 22.85 -22.88
CA GLY A 251 -19.58 22.15 -22.98
C GLY A 251 -19.61 20.90 -23.88
N LEU A 252 -18.48 20.48 -24.46
CA LEU A 252 -18.37 19.38 -25.42
C LEU A 252 -18.74 18.03 -24.78
N GLY A 253 -20.00 17.59 -24.92
CA GLY A 253 -20.46 16.29 -24.42
C GLY A 253 -20.49 16.14 -22.91
N ALA A 254 -20.36 17.23 -22.16
CA ALA A 254 -20.43 17.22 -20.71
C ALA A 254 -21.89 17.34 -20.23
N GLN A 255 -22.18 16.69 -19.12
CA GLN A 255 -23.49 16.72 -18.47
C GLN A 255 -23.36 16.90 -16.97
N ILE A 256 -24.41 17.50 -16.37
CA ILE A 256 -24.53 17.61 -14.92
C ILE A 256 -25.56 16.58 -14.45
N GLU A 257 -25.14 15.69 -13.58
CA GLU A 257 -25.99 14.71 -12.93
C GLU A 257 -26.21 15.10 -11.47
N ARG A 258 -27.46 14.99 -10.99
CA ARG A 258 -27.76 15.14 -9.57
C ARG A 258 -27.59 13.80 -8.86
N VAL A 259 -26.65 13.74 -7.94
CA VAL A 259 -26.34 12.53 -7.16
C VAL A 259 -26.74 12.76 -5.72
N ARG A 260 -27.59 11.89 -5.18
CA ARG A 260 -27.90 11.93 -3.75
C ARG A 260 -26.77 11.25 -2.96
N ASN A 261 -26.18 12.00 -2.03
CA ASN A 261 -25.14 11.51 -1.12
C ASN A 261 -25.68 11.61 0.32
N GLY A 262 -26.32 10.53 0.78
CA GLY A 262 -27.04 10.51 2.03
C GLY A 262 -28.17 11.56 2.08
N ARG A 263 -28.03 12.60 2.92
CA ARG A 263 -28.98 13.70 3.07
C ARG A 263 -28.70 14.89 2.15
N THR A 264 -27.56 14.91 1.48
CA THR A 264 -27.15 16.00 0.59
C THR A 264 -27.37 15.63 -0.89
N ILE A 265 -27.44 16.65 -1.73
CA ILE A 265 -27.47 16.51 -3.18
C ILE A 265 -26.19 17.12 -3.70
N ASP A 266 -25.41 16.30 -4.42
CA ASP A 266 -24.23 16.74 -5.15
C ASP A 266 -24.53 16.83 -6.65
N TYR A 267 -23.81 17.71 -7.32
CA TYR A 267 -23.89 17.91 -8.77
C TYR A 267 -22.60 17.39 -9.38
N ARG A 268 -22.68 16.24 -10.06
CA ARG A 268 -21.56 15.63 -10.73
C ARG A 268 -21.47 16.13 -12.16
N VAL A 269 -20.30 16.64 -12.52
CA VAL A 269 -20.00 16.97 -13.93
C VAL A 269 -19.23 15.80 -14.52
N SER A 270 -19.75 15.26 -15.62
CA SER A 270 -19.14 14.13 -16.34
C SER A 270 -19.18 14.38 -17.84
N MET A 271 -18.19 13.89 -18.58
CA MET A 271 -18.11 13.94 -20.03
C MET A 271 -18.07 12.53 -20.61
N GLY A 272 -18.79 12.29 -21.69
CA GLY A 272 -18.97 10.95 -22.28
C GLY A 272 -20.39 10.77 -22.82
N PRO A 273 -20.82 9.55 -23.16
CA PRO A 273 -20.11 8.28 -22.97
C PRO A 273 -18.99 8.02 -24.00
N TYR A 274 -17.91 7.38 -23.57
CA TYR A 274 -16.85 6.92 -24.45
C TYR A 274 -16.87 5.40 -24.56
N SER A 275 -16.59 4.90 -25.76
CA SER A 275 -16.50 3.45 -25.97
C SER A 275 -15.07 2.93 -25.89
N ARG A 276 -14.08 3.77 -26.13
CA ARG A 276 -12.67 3.39 -26.21
C ARG A 276 -11.82 4.26 -25.29
N VAL A 277 -10.78 3.67 -24.72
CA VAL A 277 -9.82 4.35 -23.83
C VAL A 277 -9.09 5.52 -24.53
N PRO A 278 -8.61 5.38 -25.79
CA PRO A 278 -7.95 6.49 -26.48
C PRO A 278 -8.82 7.75 -26.61
N ASP A 279 -10.14 7.59 -26.78
CA ASP A 279 -11.07 8.73 -26.87
C ASP A 279 -11.16 9.50 -25.54
N VAL A 280 -11.03 8.77 -24.41
CA VAL A 280 -10.96 9.37 -23.06
C VAL A 280 -9.65 10.12 -22.87
N ASP A 281 -8.54 9.52 -23.30
CA ASP A 281 -7.21 10.12 -23.16
C ASP A 281 -7.05 11.38 -24.01
N GLU A 282 -7.71 11.42 -25.17
CA GLU A 282 -7.78 12.62 -25.99
C GLU A 282 -8.64 13.72 -25.35
N ALA A 283 -9.78 13.34 -24.79
CA ALA A 283 -10.68 14.29 -24.12
C ALA A 283 -10.11 14.86 -22.80
N PHE A 284 -9.14 14.19 -22.23
CA PHE A 284 -8.47 14.61 -20.97
C PHE A 284 -7.35 15.63 -21.21
N ARG A 285 -6.79 15.73 -22.42
CA ARG A 285 -5.73 16.68 -22.79
C ARG A 285 -6.26 18.09 -23.01
#